data_ee2198fe68a6fb354fdd387d55343640
#
_entry.id   ee2198fe68a6fb354fdd387d55343640
#
_cell.length_a   1.000
_cell.length_b   1.000
_cell.length_c   1.000
_cell.angle_alpha   90.00
_cell.angle_beta   90.00
_cell.angle_gamma   90.00
#
_symmetry.space_group_name_H-M   'P 1'
#
loop_
_entity.id
_entity.type
_entity.pdbx_description
1 polymer ?
#
loop_
_entity_poly.entity_id
_entity_poly.type
_entity_poly.pdbx_seq_one_letter_code
_entity_poly.pdbx_strand_id
1 'polypeptide(L)'
;MYLDRSETTANGKTYRRVLLRQSFRQNGKVKHRTIANLSACSQEELQAIALAFKHKHDLDSLRPSAPGPLHLRQGLSFGAVWALRQLAERTGLGKALGSDRQGKLALWQVLARAIEPGSRLSAVRLAGSHAACDVLQLDPFNEDQLYPNLAWLAENQLRIEQRLFKQLHPNGCPDLFLYDVTSSYLEGDHNALAAWGYNRDGKSGKKQIVIGLLCDAQGRPLSIEVFAGNTGDPKTVGSQIQKVVARFGGQGVTFVGDRGMLKGPQIKELGQEHFHYITAISKPQIEALLKKGVFPLELFDTTLAEVASFPDKGRYILRRNPQRALETQPVRQSKQASLAKLLAEKNSYLAKKPKARVKTALRKLRARALQLKLEGWINLKANGRHLALAVDESALAEAQKLDGCYVIKTDLLGDWATTQVVHDRYKDLALVEQNFRTSKTVALEMRPVHVRLEASTRGHVLVVMLAHRLIQELQRCWAEENLTVEEGINQLSSLCVTEVLVNGTVKDQLVPEGREQVKRLLELAKVQMPKKLRYTGSIVATRKQLKNSRPKRCK
;
A
#
# COMPACT_ATOMS: atom_id res chain seq x y z
N MET A 1 60.83 21.81 1.07
CA MET A 1 60.74 23.12 1.77
C MET A 1 59.41 23.15 2.53
N TYR A 2 59.38 23.86 3.65
CA TYR A 2 58.20 24.01 4.52
C TYR A 2 58.27 25.35 5.25
N LEU A 3 57.08 25.81 5.73
CA LEU A 3 57.01 27.01 6.55
C LEU A 3 57.15 26.60 8.01
N ASP A 4 58.16 27.13 8.68
CA ASP A 4 58.42 26.99 10.11
C ASP A 4 57.89 28.23 10.81
N ARG A 5 56.90 28.04 11.69
CA ARG A 5 56.23 29.14 12.42
C ARG A 5 56.56 29.02 13.91
N SER A 6 57.07 30.08 14.49
CA SER A 6 57.30 30.16 15.92
C SER A 6 56.77 31.47 16.49
N GLU A 7 56.25 31.42 17.69
CA GLU A 7 55.83 32.60 18.46
C GLU A 7 56.64 32.65 19.75
N THR A 8 57.14 33.80 20.03
CA THR A 8 57.90 34.05 21.26
C THR A 8 57.37 35.29 21.95
N THR A 9 57.03 35.20 23.23
CA THR A 9 56.56 36.33 24.03
C THR A 9 57.69 36.81 24.89
N ALA A 10 58.09 38.08 24.70
CA ALA A 10 59.09 38.76 25.51
C ALA A 10 58.58 40.17 25.88
N ASN A 11 58.72 40.55 27.13
CA ASN A 11 58.28 41.86 27.68
C ASN A 11 56.80 42.20 27.36
N GLY A 12 55.90 41.22 27.45
CA GLY A 12 54.47 41.39 27.17
C GLY A 12 54.11 41.60 25.70
N LYS A 13 55.05 41.51 24.77
CA LYS A 13 54.84 41.56 23.33
C LYS A 13 55.05 40.18 22.67
N THR A 14 54.14 39.74 21.83
CA THR A 14 54.28 38.49 21.08
C THR A 14 54.92 38.78 19.74
N TYR A 15 56.07 38.16 19.49
CA TYR A 15 56.78 38.21 18.22
C TYR A 15 56.51 36.95 17.43
N ARG A 16 55.95 37.11 16.23
CA ARG A 16 55.72 36.02 15.30
C ARG A 16 56.86 35.95 14.32
N ARG A 17 57.43 34.76 14.17
CA ARG A 17 58.50 34.49 13.23
C ARG A 17 58.08 33.39 12.26
N VAL A 18 58.10 33.66 10.98
CA VAL A 18 57.78 32.69 9.93
C VAL A 18 59.01 32.58 8.99
N LEU A 19 59.58 31.37 8.93
CA LEU A 19 60.74 31.09 8.10
C LEU A 19 60.39 30.06 7.06
N LEU A 20 60.90 30.28 5.83
CA LEU A 20 60.93 29.25 4.81
C LEU A 20 62.16 28.41 5.01
N ARG A 21 62.03 27.11 5.31
CA ARG A 21 63.12 26.18 5.58
C ARG A 21 63.15 25.01 4.60
N GLN A 22 64.37 24.51 4.35
CA GLN A 22 64.59 23.30 3.57
C GLN A 22 65.27 22.24 4.44
N SER A 23 64.71 21.04 4.47
CA SER A 23 65.37 19.88 5.07
C SER A 23 66.27 19.21 4.01
N PHE A 24 67.48 18.79 4.38
CA PHE A 24 68.38 18.02 3.58
C PHE A 24 69.16 17.03 4.45
N ARG A 25 69.70 15.99 3.86
CA ARG A 25 70.51 15.02 4.59
C ARG A 25 71.98 15.28 4.32
N GLN A 26 72.80 15.31 5.40
CA GLN A 26 74.23 15.40 5.33
C GLN A 26 74.80 14.42 6.39
N ASN A 27 75.67 13.52 5.96
CA ASN A 27 76.28 12.48 6.80
C ASN A 27 75.25 11.67 7.61
N GLY A 28 74.17 11.23 6.97
CA GLY A 28 73.09 10.42 7.58
C GLY A 28 72.13 11.20 8.49
N LYS A 29 72.45 12.45 8.87
CA LYS A 29 71.62 13.30 9.74
C LYS A 29 70.79 14.30 8.92
N VAL A 30 69.55 14.53 9.36
CA VAL A 30 68.65 15.55 8.77
C VAL A 30 69.09 16.92 9.29
N LYS A 31 69.44 17.83 8.38
CA LYS A 31 69.77 19.24 8.66
C LYS A 31 68.72 20.15 8.01
N HIS A 32 68.55 21.33 8.58
CA HIS A 32 67.62 22.34 8.13
C HIS A 32 68.38 23.62 7.82
N ARG A 33 68.15 24.22 6.65
CA ARG A 33 68.65 25.57 6.33
C ARG A 33 67.48 26.52 6.11
N THR A 34 67.62 27.75 6.55
CA THR A 34 66.68 28.83 6.28
C THR A 34 66.95 29.37 4.87
N ILE A 35 65.92 29.44 4.08
CA ILE A 35 65.94 29.95 2.70
C ILE A 35 65.54 31.43 2.71
N ALA A 36 64.47 31.78 3.43
CA ALA A 36 63.98 33.14 3.51
C ALA A 36 63.28 33.39 4.85
N ASN A 37 63.27 34.67 5.29
CA ASN A 37 62.46 35.13 6.42
C ASN A 37 61.16 35.78 5.85
N LEU A 38 60.02 35.20 6.17
CA LEU A 38 58.72 35.62 5.69
C LEU A 38 57.87 36.26 6.81
N SER A 39 58.53 36.69 7.91
CA SER A 39 57.80 37.25 9.09
C SER A 39 57.10 38.57 8.76
N ALA A 40 57.51 39.28 7.71
CA ALA A 40 56.93 40.53 7.23
C ALA A 40 55.74 40.32 6.27
N CYS A 41 55.49 39.07 5.80
CA CYS A 41 54.39 38.78 4.91
C CYS A 41 53.05 38.81 5.63
N SER A 42 52.00 39.23 4.95
CA SER A 42 50.63 39.18 5.44
C SER A 42 50.17 37.73 5.66
N GLN A 43 49.10 37.55 6.43
CA GLN A 43 48.53 36.22 6.67
C GLN A 43 48.03 35.59 5.36
N GLU A 44 47.51 36.37 4.42
CA GLU A 44 47.04 35.94 3.11
C GLU A 44 48.19 35.46 2.22
N GLU A 45 49.30 36.20 2.18
CA GLU A 45 50.52 35.82 1.45
C GLU A 45 51.10 34.51 2.01
N LEU A 46 51.14 34.35 3.34
CA LEU A 46 51.62 33.12 3.98
C LEU A 46 50.70 31.92 3.67
N GLN A 47 49.39 32.13 3.56
CA GLN A 47 48.43 31.10 3.14
C GLN A 47 48.65 30.72 1.67
N ALA A 48 48.86 31.69 0.80
CA ALA A 48 49.15 31.45 -0.63
C ALA A 48 50.43 30.63 -0.80
N ILE A 49 51.52 31.00 -0.09
CA ILE A 49 52.78 30.26 -0.10
C ILE A 49 52.59 28.83 0.42
N ALA A 50 51.82 28.65 1.52
CA ALA A 50 51.55 27.33 2.06
C ALA A 50 50.77 26.45 1.08
N LEU A 51 49.78 27.02 0.39
CA LEU A 51 49.01 26.35 -0.67
C LEU A 51 49.91 25.94 -1.84
N ALA A 52 50.79 26.81 -2.32
CA ALA A 52 51.76 26.52 -3.37
C ALA A 52 52.70 25.35 -2.99
N PHE A 53 53.17 25.27 -1.75
CA PHE A 53 53.97 24.13 -1.28
C PHE A 53 53.20 22.83 -1.15
N LYS A 54 51.93 22.90 -0.78
CA LYS A 54 51.06 21.72 -0.71
C LYS A 54 50.85 21.09 -2.10
N HIS A 55 50.75 21.92 -3.11
CA HIS A 55 50.48 21.51 -4.49
C HIS A 55 51.71 21.57 -5.41
N LYS A 56 52.95 21.64 -4.88
CA LYS A 56 54.22 21.80 -5.64
C LYS A 56 54.49 20.72 -6.70
N HIS A 57 53.85 19.56 -6.61
CA HIS A 57 53.99 18.45 -7.54
C HIS A 57 52.81 18.38 -8.55
N ASP A 58 51.80 19.20 -8.36
CA ASP A 58 50.61 19.30 -9.22
C ASP A 58 50.16 20.77 -9.25
N LEU A 59 50.99 21.62 -9.81
CA LEU A 59 50.70 23.05 -9.97
C LEU A 59 49.59 23.31 -10.98
N ASP A 60 49.32 22.36 -11.84
CA ASP A 60 48.22 22.45 -12.78
C ASP A 60 46.84 22.36 -12.05
N SER A 61 46.80 21.74 -10.86
CA SER A 61 45.62 21.77 -10.01
C SER A 61 45.35 23.16 -9.38
N LEU A 62 46.36 24.04 -9.34
CA LEU A 62 46.26 25.44 -8.87
C LEU A 62 46.04 26.44 -9.99
N ARG A 63 46.33 26.05 -11.23
CA ARG A 63 45.90 26.88 -12.36
C ARG A 63 44.36 26.91 -12.29
N PRO A 64 43.71 28.10 -12.18
CA PRO A 64 42.34 28.17 -12.58
C PRO A 64 42.34 27.68 -14.02
N SER A 65 41.94 26.44 -14.28
CA SER A 65 41.37 26.10 -15.57
C SER A 65 40.40 27.22 -15.81
N ALA A 66 40.65 28.06 -16.84
CA ALA A 66 39.67 29.10 -17.19
C ALA A 66 38.36 28.36 -17.11
N PRO A 67 37.46 28.71 -16.16
CA PRO A 67 36.31 27.89 -15.95
C PRO A 67 35.60 27.88 -17.26
N GLY A 68 35.64 26.74 -17.95
CA GLY A 68 34.74 26.54 -19.07
C GLY A 68 33.39 26.95 -18.57
N PRO A 69 32.52 27.49 -19.39
CA PRO A 69 31.27 28.10 -18.92
C PRO A 69 30.61 27.18 -17.89
N LEU A 70 30.46 27.68 -16.69
CA LEU A 70 29.73 26.99 -15.63
C LEU A 70 28.27 26.98 -16.05
N HIS A 71 27.75 25.80 -16.29
CA HIS A 71 26.33 25.62 -16.61
C HIS A 71 25.61 24.95 -15.44
N LEU A 72 24.45 25.47 -15.11
CA LEU A 72 23.50 24.84 -14.20
C LEU A 72 22.43 24.15 -15.05
N ARG A 73 22.14 22.91 -14.73
CA ARG A 73 21.10 22.13 -15.38
C ARG A 73 20.21 21.52 -14.33
N GLN A 74 18.91 21.48 -14.61
CA GLN A 74 17.98 20.69 -13.80
C GLN A 74 18.34 19.21 -13.94
N GLY A 75 18.62 18.57 -12.84
CA GLY A 75 18.88 17.14 -12.75
C GLY A 75 17.62 16.34 -12.43
N LEU A 76 17.80 15.15 -11.88
CA LEU A 76 16.71 14.22 -11.57
C LEU A 76 15.86 14.71 -10.40
N SER A 77 14.57 14.38 -10.43
CA SER A 77 13.67 14.54 -9.30
C SER A 77 14.14 13.64 -8.14
N PHE A 78 14.25 14.17 -6.91
CA PHE A 78 14.68 13.37 -5.77
C PHE A 78 13.77 13.50 -4.56
N GLY A 79 12.97 14.57 -4.45
CA GLY A 79 12.24 14.88 -3.22
C GLY A 79 11.28 13.78 -2.78
N ALA A 80 10.45 13.24 -3.68
CA ALA A 80 9.55 12.15 -3.35
C ALA A 80 10.29 10.86 -3.00
N VAL A 81 11.33 10.50 -3.77
CA VAL A 81 12.15 9.30 -3.49
C VAL A 81 12.84 9.40 -2.14
N TRP A 82 13.38 10.58 -1.83
CA TRP A 82 14.06 10.85 -0.56
C TRP A 82 13.11 10.78 0.62
N ALA A 83 11.96 11.44 0.53
CA ALA A 83 10.96 11.45 1.59
C ALA A 83 10.43 10.04 1.88
N LEU A 84 10.02 9.31 0.84
CA LEU A 84 9.53 7.95 0.99
C LEU A 84 10.60 6.97 1.47
N ARG A 85 11.88 7.16 1.10
CA ARG A 85 12.98 6.36 1.65
C ARG A 85 13.12 6.60 3.15
N GLN A 86 13.16 7.85 3.61
CA GLN A 86 13.25 8.13 5.06
C GLN A 86 12.05 7.58 5.82
N LEU A 87 10.85 7.68 5.22
CA LEU A 87 9.65 7.08 5.77
C LEU A 87 9.77 5.55 5.87
N ALA A 88 10.29 4.89 4.83
CA ALA A 88 10.56 3.47 4.83
C ALA A 88 11.58 3.05 5.91
N GLU A 89 12.62 3.83 6.15
CA GLU A 89 13.57 3.60 7.25
C GLU A 89 12.89 3.74 8.62
N ARG A 90 12.11 4.80 8.83
CA ARG A 90 11.41 5.06 10.10
C ARG A 90 10.36 4.00 10.41
N THR A 91 9.63 3.51 9.40
CA THR A 91 8.63 2.45 9.55
C THR A 91 9.23 1.05 9.60
N GLY A 92 10.56 0.93 9.50
CA GLY A 92 11.29 -0.34 9.51
C GLY A 92 11.24 -1.11 8.19
N LEU A 93 10.61 -0.55 7.15
CA LEU A 93 10.47 -1.22 5.85
C LEU A 93 11.83 -1.46 5.18
N GLY A 94 12.74 -0.47 5.21
CA GLY A 94 14.10 -0.62 4.69
C GLY A 94 14.84 -1.78 5.34
N LYS A 95 14.79 -1.85 6.69
CA LYS A 95 15.39 -2.95 7.46
C LYS A 95 14.74 -4.31 7.17
N ALA A 96 13.43 -4.33 6.97
CA ALA A 96 12.70 -5.57 6.70
C ALA A 96 13.07 -6.16 5.33
N LEU A 97 13.23 -5.33 4.32
CA LEU A 97 13.65 -5.73 2.97
C LEU A 97 15.14 -6.10 2.93
N GLY A 98 16.00 -5.40 3.68
CA GLY A 98 17.44 -5.62 3.70
C GLY A 98 18.21 -4.60 2.88
N SER A 99 19.54 -4.53 3.12
CA SER A 99 20.44 -3.55 2.49
C SER A 99 21.17 -4.10 1.25
N ASP A 100 21.00 -5.36 0.93
CA ASP A 100 21.55 -6.00 -0.26
C ASP A 100 20.88 -5.49 -1.55
N ARG A 101 21.41 -5.89 -2.70
CA ARG A 101 20.88 -5.47 -4.00
C ARG A 101 19.40 -5.83 -4.17
N GLN A 102 18.98 -7.04 -3.73
CA GLN A 102 17.60 -7.49 -3.87
C GLN A 102 16.65 -6.66 -2.99
N GLY A 103 17.05 -6.41 -1.75
CA GLY A 103 16.28 -5.56 -0.82
C GLY A 103 16.12 -4.12 -1.33
N LYS A 104 17.19 -3.53 -1.89
CA LYS A 104 17.15 -2.19 -2.51
C LYS A 104 16.27 -2.14 -3.76
N LEU A 105 16.32 -3.16 -4.64
CA LEU A 105 15.44 -3.27 -5.80
C LEU A 105 13.97 -3.42 -5.37
N ALA A 106 13.71 -4.21 -4.32
CA ALA A 106 12.38 -4.34 -3.74
C ALA A 106 11.89 -3.02 -3.16
N LEU A 107 12.75 -2.31 -2.42
CA LEU A 107 12.42 -0.99 -1.90
C LEU A 107 12.08 -0.02 -3.05
N TRP A 108 12.90 0.01 -4.10
CA TRP A 108 12.59 0.83 -5.28
C TRP A 108 11.22 0.49 -5.87
N GLN A 109 10.88 -0.79 -6.03
CA GLN A 109 9.56 -1.17 -6.55
C GLN A 109 8.41 -0.68 -5.67
N VAL A 110 8.60 -0.64 -4.35
CA VAL A 110 7.61 -0.11 -3.40
C VAL A 110 7.50 1.42 -3.52
N LEU A 111 8.64 2.13 -3.55
CA LEU A 111 8.65 3.59 -3.72
C LEU A 111 8.07 4.02 -5.06
N ALA A 112 8.47 3.36 -6.14
CA ALA A 112 7.93 3.61 -7.48
C ALA A 112 6.42 3.39 -7.54
N ARG A 113 5.90 2.38 -6.84
CA ARG A 113 4.46 2.12 -6.75
C ARG A 113 3.70 3.23 -6.02
N ALA A 114 4.32 3.84 -5.01
CA ALA A 114 3.74 4.96 -4.26
C ALA A 114 3.83 6.29 -5.02
N ILE A 115 4.88 6.50 -5.83
CA ILE A 115 5.10 7.74 -6.60
C ILE A 115 4.24 7.74 -7.85
N GLU A 116 4.36 6.70 -8.68
CA GLU A 116 3.64 6.55 -9.95
C GLU A 116 3.26 5.07 -10.14
N PRO A 117 2.01 4.70 -9.87
CA PRO A 117 1.55 3.33 -10.07
C PRO A 117 1.70 2.88 -11.51
N GLY A 118 2.27 1.70 -11.74
CA GLY A 118 2.48 1.22 -13.09
C GLY A 118 3.16 -0.15 -13.17
N SER A 119 3.59 -0.52 -14.37
CA SER A 119 4.31 -1.76 -14.63
C SER A 119 5.76 -1.71 -14.13
N ARG A 120 6.44 -2.87 -14.14
CA ARG A 120 7.89 -2.90 -13.85
C ARG A 120 8.69 -2.09 -14.86
N LEU A 121 8.26 -2.08 -16.12
CA LEU A 121 8.85 -1.25 -17.16
C LEU A 121 8.64 0.25 -16.86
N SER A 122 7.48 0.64 -16.37
CA SER A 122 7.20 2.00 -15.88
C SER A 122 8.13 2.37 -14.73
N ALA A 123 8.33 1.47 -13.76
CA ALA A 123 9.24 1.71 -12.64
C ALA A 123 10.70 1.90 -13.08
N VAL A 124 11.17 1.24 -14.16
CA VAL A 124 12.49 1.50 -14.76
C VAL A 124 12.55 2.89 -15.37
N ARG A 125 11.52 3.29 -16.12
CA ARG A 125 11.46 4.63 -16.74
C ARG A 125 11.40 5.72 -15.68
N LEU A 126 10.63 5.50 -14.61
CA LEU A 126 10.56 6.41 -13.48
C LEU A 126 11.93 6.60 -12.81
N ALA A 127 12.72 5.53 -12.66
CA ALA A 127 14.08 5.61 -12.14
C ALA A 127 15.02 6.44 -13.04
N GLY A 128 14.75 6.50 -14.35
CA GLY A 128 15.50 7.33 -15.28
C GLY A 128 15.23 8.84 -15.17
N SER A 129 14.07 9.23 -14.62
CA SER A 129 13.68 10.63 -14.37
C SER A 129 13.82 11.03 -12.90
N HIS A 130 13.95 10.06 -12.01
CA HIS A 130 14.07 10.24 -10.58
C HIS A 130 15.44 9.75 -10.09
N ALA A 131 15.97 10.36 -9.04
CA ALA A 131 17.28 10.05 -8.47
C ALA A 131 17.28 8.73 -7.66
N ALA A 132 16.68 7.67 -8.22
CA ALA A 132 16.51 6.38 -7.54
C ALA A 132 17.86 5.74 -7.16
N CYS A 133 18.81 5.69 -8.13
CA CYS A 133 20.13 5.12 -7.91
C CYS A 133 20.94 5.95 -6.91
N ASP A 134 20.89 7.28 -7.01
CA ASP A 134 21.62 8.16 -6.09
C ASP A 134 21.07 8.09 -4.66
N VAL A 135 19.74 8.09 -4.51
CA VAL A 135 19.08 8.03 -3.20
C VAL A 135 19.22 6.66 -2.54
N LEU A 136 19.04 5.57 -3.29
CA LEU A 136 19.07 4.20 -2.75
C LEU A 136 20.46 3.56 -2.83
N GLN A 137 21.43 4.24 -3.43
CA GLN A 137 22.76 3.68 -3.71
C GLN A 137 22.64 2.35 -4.45
N LEU A 138 21.92 2.38 -5.59
CA LEU A 138 21.68 1.25 -6.47
C LEU A 138 22.59 1.33 -7.69
N ASP A 139 23.17 0.21 -8.07
CA ASP A 139 23.79 0.06 -9.39
C ASP A 139 22.71 0.10 -10.49
N PRO A 140 23.07 0.41 -11.73
CA PRO A 140 22.14 0.39 -12.85
C PRO A 140 21.34 -0.90 -12.94
N PHE A 141 20.06 -0.79 -13.29
CA PHE A 141 19.15 -1.91 -13.44
C PHE A 141 18.15 -1.68 -14.57
N ASN A 142 17.50 -2.74 -14.99
CA ASN A 142 16.43 -2.72 -15.98
C ASN A 142 15.27 -3.64 -15.55
N GLU A 143 14.29 -3.84 -16.41
CA GLU A 143 13.13 -4.70 -16.15
C GLU A 143 13.49 -6.16 -15.90
N ASP A 144 14.61 -6.66 -16.46
CA ASP A 144 15.04 -8.05 -16.27
C ASP A 144 15.46 -8.34 -14.82
N GLN A 145 15.81 -7.32 -14.03
CA GLN A 145 16.06 -7.47 -12.60
C GLN A 145 14.80 -7.25 -11.76
N LEU A 146 13.88 -6.38 -12.18
CA LEU A 146 12.68 -6.08 -11.41
C LEU A 146 11.64 -7.22 -11.44
N TYR A 147 11.50 -7.94 -12.58
CA TYR A 147 10.58 -9.07 -12.64
C TYR A 147 11.00 -10.26 -11.76
N PRO A 148 12.23 -10.76 -11.78
CA PRO A 148 12.68 -11.78 -10.84
C PRO A 148 12.63 -11.34 -9.38
N ASN A 149 12.85 -10.06 -9.10
CA ASN A 149 12.75 -9.54 -7.74
C ASN A 149 11.33 -9.64 -7.15
N LEU A 150 10.26 -9.73 -7.98
CA LEU A 150 8.93 -10.08 -7.49
C LEU A 150 8.88 -11.50 -6.91
N ALA A 151 9.55 -12.46 -7.55
CA ALA A 151 9.64 -13.83 -7.02
C ALA A 151 10.44 -13.85 -5.71
N TRP A 152 11.57 -13.14 -5.67
CA TRP A 152 12.35 -12.98 -4.44
C TRP A 152 11.52 -12.38 -3.30
N LEU A 153 10.67 -11.39 -3.57
CA LEU A 153 9.74 -10.82 -2.59
C LEU A 153 8.75 -11.88 -2.05
N ALA A 154 8.18 -12.70 -2.92
CA ALA A 154 7.27 -13.77 -2.54
C ALA A 154 7.96 -14.83 -1.66
N GLU A 155 9.17 -15.22 -2.01
CA GLU A 155 9.99 -16.18 -1.24
C GLU A 155 10.38 -15.63 0.14
N ASN A 156 10.64 -14.33 0.25
CA ASN A 156 11.05 -13.68 1.49
C ASN A 156 9.86 -13.04 2.27
N GLN A 157 8.62 -13.23 1.81
CA GLN A 157 7.44 -12.59 2.41
C GLN A 157 7.33 -12.86 3.91
N LEU A 158 7.51 -14.11 4.35
CA LEU A 158 7.44 -14.49 5.76
C LEU A 158 8.42 -13.66 6.61
N ARG A 159 9.67 -13.59 6.19
CA ARG A 159 10.72 -12.85 6.88
C ARG A 159 10.42 -11.34 6.93
N ILE A 160 9.93 -10.78 5.81
CA ILE A 160 9.59 -9.36 5.69
C ILE A 160 8.44 -9.03 6.63
N GLU A 161 7.34 -9.80 6.59
CA GLU A 161 6.17 -9.61 7.45
C GLU A 161 6.53 -9.74 8.93
N GLN A 162 7.33 -10.73 9.32
CA GLN A 162 7.77 -10.89 10.72
C GLN A 162 8.60 -9.71 11.22
N ARG A 163 9.52 -9.18 10.40
CA ARG A 163 10.34 -8.02 10.78
C ARG A 163 9.48 -6.77 10.94
N LEU A 164 8.56 -6.55 10.01
CA LEU A 164 7.63 -5.43 10.08
C LEU A 164 6.67 -5.54 11.25
N PHE A 165 6.21 -6.74 11.56
CA PHE A 165 5.36 -7.01 12.72
C PHE A 165 6.07 -6.68 14.03
N LYS A 166 7.31 -7.18 14.21
CA LYS A 166 8.13 -6.89 15.41
C LYS A 166 8.42 -5.39 15.58
N GLN A 167 8.62 -4.67 14.47
CA GLN A 167 8.81 -3.21 14.53
C GLN A 167 7.53 -2.47 14.94
N LEU A 168 6.39 -2.96 14.50
CA LEU A 168 5.10 -2.34 14.77
C LEU A 168 4.55 -2.69 16.15
N HIS A 169 4.85 -3.90 16.63
CA HIS A 169 4.40 -4.46 17.89
C HIS A 169 5.60 -4.96 18.72
N PRO A 170 6.45 -4.04 19.22
CA PRO A 170 7.63 -4.42 19.99
C PRO A 170 7.30 -5.07 21.33
N ASN A 171 6.11 -4.80 21.88
CA ASN A 171 5.63 -5.30 23.17
C ASN A 171 4.88 -6.65 23.07
N GLY A 172 4.81 -7.24 21.89
CA GLY A 172 4.12 -8.53 21.70
C GLY A 172 2.99 -8.51 20.68
N CYS A 173 2.26 -9.58 20.60
CA CYS A 173 1.14 -9.73 19.67
C CYS A 173 -0.06 -8.89 20.11
N PRO A 174 -0.75 -8.18 19.22
CA PRO A 174 -1.99 -7.48 19.55
C PRO A 174 -3.12 -8.46 19.84
N ASP A 175 -4.08 -8.04 20.66
CA ASP A 175 -5.20 -8.86 21.07
C ASP A 175 -6.27 -9.03 20.00
N LEU A 176 -6.20 -8.24 18.92
CA LEU A 176 -7.24 -8.21 17.90
C LEU A 176 -6.66 -8.10 16.49
N PHE A 177 -7.24 -8.89 15.59
CA PHE A 177 -6.95 -8.88 14.15
C PHE A 177 -8.22 -8.66 13.34
N LEU A 178 -8.12 -7.77 12.37
CA LEU A 178 -9.15 -7.54 11.37
C LEU A 178 -8.76 -8.30 10.10
N TYR A 179 -9.66 -9.09 9.57
CA TYR A 179 -9.42 -9.83 8.33
C TYR A 179 -10.57 -9.73 7.36
N ASP A 180 -10.26 -9.40 6.12
CA ASP A 180 -11.21 -9.40 5.02
C ASP A 180 -10.54 -9.84 3.71
N VAL A 181 -11.36 -10.19 2.72
CA VAL A 181 -10.92 -10.62 1.39
C VAL A 181 -11.56 -9.80 0.29
N THR A 182 -10.80 -9.65 -0.79
CA THR A 182 -11.29 -9.01 -2.00
C THR A 182 -10.90 -9.81 -3.23
N SER A 183 -11.40 -9.44 -4.41
CA SER A 183 -10.93 -9.97 -5.69
C SER A 183 -10.27 -8.88 -6.51
N SER A 184 -9.36 -9.27 -7.39
CA SER A 184 -8.78 -8.40 -8.40
C SER A 184 -8.83 -9.10 -9.75
N TYR A 185 -9.43 -8.45 -10.76
CA TYR A 185 -9.56 -9.03 -12.08
C TYR A 185 -8.23 -9.03 -12.84
N LEU A 186 -8.12 -9.96 -13.78
CA LEU A 186 -6.95 -10.12 -14.63
C LEU A 186 -7.22 -9.50 -16.01
N GLU A 187 -6.21 -8.78 -16.53
CA GLU A 187 -6.12 -8.50 -17.96
C GLU A 187 -5.22 -9.54 -18.65
N GLY A 188 -5.73 -10.12 -19.74
CA GLY A 188 -5.11 -11.26 -20.41
C GLY A 188 -5.63 -12.62 -19.90
N ASP A 189 -5.09 -13.71 -20.48
CA ASP A 189 -5.66 -15.05 -20.29
C ASP A 189 -4.80 -15.95 -19.40
N HIS A 190 -3.59 -15.55 -19.11
CA HIS A 190 -2.57 -16.38 -18.50
C HIS A 190 -2.10 -15.82 -17.16
N ASN A 191 -2.57 -16.42 -16.07
CA ASN A 191 -2.01 -16.27 -14.75
C ASN A 191 -2.27 -17.57 -13.97
N ALA A 192 -1.26 -18.05 -13.26
CA ALA A 192 -1.31 -19.34 -12.56
C ALA A 192 -2.41 -19.44 -11.49
N LEU A 193 -2.78 -18.31 -10.85
CA LEU A 193 -3.79 -18.24 -9.80
C LEU A 193 -5.16 -17.76 -10.32
N ALA A 194 -5.25 -17.33 -11.59
CA ALA A 194 -6.48 -16.76 -12.12
C ALA A 194 -7.51 -17.84 -12.43
N ALA A 195 -8.68 -17.69 -11.83
CA ALA A 195 -9.84 -18.55 -12.05
C ALA A 195 -11.13 -17.74 -12.12
N TRP A 196 -12.19 -18.39 -12.64
CA TRP A 196 -13.54 -17.83 -12.60
C TRP A 196 -14.09 -17.91 -11.18
N GLY A 197 -14.62 -16.81 -10.67
CA GLY A 197 -15.16 -16.73 -9.32
C GLY A 197 -16.12 -15.56 -9.15
N TYR A 198 -16.54 -15.30 -7.91
CA TYR A 198 -17.37 -14.14 -7.58
C TYR A 198 -16.56 -12.85 -7.73
N ASN A 199 -16.82 -12.12 -8.81
CA ASN A 199 -16.07 -10.91 -9.15
C ASN A 199 -16.63 -9.68 -8.41
N ARG A 200 -15.91 -9.26 -7.35
CA ARG A 200 -16.26 -8.06 -6.56
C ARG A 200 -15.99 -6.75 -7.29
N ASP A 201 -15.23 -6.79 -8.38
CA ASP A 201 -14.93 -5.61 -9.20
C ASP A 201 -16.02 -5.28 -10.24
N GLY A 202 -17.08 -6.11 -10.33
CA GLY A 202 -18.19 -5.94 -11.28
C GLY A 202 -17.79 -6.14 -12.75
N LYS A 203 -16.61 -6.72 -13.04
CA LYS A 203 -16.11 -6.99 -14.39
C LYS A 203 -16.55 -8.37 -14.86
N SER A 204 -17.66 -8.44 -15.59
CA SER A 204 -18.11 -9.71 -16.19
C SER A 204 -17.13 -10.20 -17.26
N GLY A 205 -17.00 -11.53 -17.40
CA GLY A 205 -16.14 -12.14 -18.41
C GLY A 205 -14.64 -12.02 -18.16
N LYS A 206 -14.22 -11.73 -16.92
CA LYS A 206 -12.79 -11.69 -16.51
C LYS A 206 -12.50 -12.73 -15.43
N LYS A 207 -11.38 -13.44 -15.58
CA LYS A 207 -10.80 -14.21 -14.48
C LYS A 207 -10.29 -13.27 -13.39
N GLN A 208 -10.11 -13.78 -12.19
CA GLN A 208 -9.66 -13.01 -11.03
C GLN A 208 -8.71 -13.81 -10.16
N ILE A 209 -8.06 -13.12 -9.25
CA ILE A 209 -7.42 -13.69 -8.04
C ILE A 209 -8.20 -13.24 -6.82
N VAL A 210 -8.10 -13.98 -5.72
CA VAL A 210 -8.64 -13.58 -4.41
C VAL A 210 -7.47 -13.13 -3.53
N ILE A 211 -7.65 -12.04 -2.79
CA ILE A 211 -6.62 -11.43 -1.96
C ILE A 211 -7.18 -11.26 -0.56
N GLY A 212 -6.51 -11.83 0.44
CA GLY A 212 -6.80 -11.64 1.86
C GLY A 212 -5.83 -10.66 2.50
N LEU A 213 -6.34 -9.77 3.34
CA LEU A 213 -5.56 -8.78 4.06
C LEU A 213 -5.83 -8.91 5.56
N LEU A 214 -4.78 -9.17 6.31
CA LEU A 214 -4.77 -9.21 7.77
C LEU A 214 -4.21 -7.89 8.30
N CYS A 215 -4.97 -7.23 9.18
CA CYS A 215 -4.62 -5.96 9.78
C CYS A 215 -4.69 -6.07 11.31
N ASP A 216 -4.02 -5.14 12.00
CA ASP A 216 -4.23 -4.93 13.43
C ASP A 216 -5.51 -4.11 13.71
N ALA A 217 -5.77 -3.84 14.99
CA ALA A 217 -6.93 -3.08 15.46
C ALA A 217 -7.03 -1.64 14.91
N GLN A 218 -5.91 -1.07 14.44
CA GLN A 218 -5.84 0.26 13.82
C GLN A 218 -5.94 0.19 12.29
N GLY A 219 -6.22 -0.98 11.72
CA GLY A 219 -6.29 -1.17 10.28
C GLY A 219 -4.93 -1.15 9.57
N ARG A 220 -3.80 -1.25 10.30
CA ARG A 220 -2.48 -1.28 9.67
C ARG A 220 -2.22 -2.66 9.08
N PRO A 221 -1.87 -2.78 7.79
CA PRO A 221 -1.60 -4.05 7.13
C PRO A 221 -0.43 -4.81 7.79
N LEU A 222 -0.67 -6.06 8.19
CA LEU A 222 0.32 -6.96 8.78
C LEU A 222 0.76 -8.05 7.82
N SER A 223 -0.18 -8.62 7.08
CA SER A 223 0.06 -9.70 6.13
C SER A 223 -0.93 -9.67 4.99
N ILE A 224 -0.47 -10.01 3.80
CA ILE A 224 -1.31 -10.15 2.62
C ILE A 224 -1.16 -11.56 2.04
N GLU A 225 -2.23 -12.12 1.49
CA GLU A 225 -2.16 -13.42 0.84
C GLU A 225 -2.95 -13.45 -0.46
N VAL A 226 -2.44 -14.21 -1.42
CA VAL A 226 -3.09 -14.37 -2.72
C VAL A 226 -3.55 -15.81 -2.85
N PHE A 227 -4.82 -15.99 -3.17
CA PHE A 227 -5.48 -17.27 -3.39
C PHE A 227 -5.93 -17.39 -4.85
N ALA A 228 -6.19 -18.63 -5.28
CA ALA A 228 -6.82 -18.89 -6.56
C ALA A 228 -8.16 -18.15 -6.67
N GLY A 229 -8.50 -17.66 -7.86
CA GLY A 229 -9.66 -16.80 -8.08
C GLY A 229 -11.01 -17.41 -7.79
N ASN A 230 -11.10 -18.74 -7.66
CA ASN A 230 -12.30 -19.49 -7.28
C ASN A 230 -12.33 -19.87 -5.79
N THR A 231 -11.38 -19.38 -4.98
CA THR A 231 -11.37 -19.65 -3.54
C THR A 231 -12.51 -18.90 -2.86
N GLY A 232 -13.36 -19.63 -2.14
CA GLY A 232 -14.42 -19.04 -1.32
C GLY A 232 -13.88 -18.44 -0.02
N ASP A 233 -14.48 -17.36 0.45
CA ASP A 233 -14.02 -16.59 1.61
C ASP A 233 -13.73 -17.44 2.87
N PRO A 234 -14.59 -18.38 3.29
CA PRO A 234 -14.30 -19.19 4.47
C PRO A 234 -13.03 -20.03 4.37
N LYS A 235 -12.64 -20.44 3.15
CA LYS A 235 -11.44 -21.24 2.93
C LYS A 235 -10.14 -20.45 3.11
N THR A 236 -10.22 -19.13 3.15
CA THR A 236 -9.04 -18.27 3.33
C THR A 236 -8.68 -18.06 4.80
N VAL A 237 -9.60 -18.32 5.72
CA VAL A 237 -9.45 -17.97 7.15
C VAL A 237 -8.42 -18.87 7.84
N GLY A 238 -8.44 -20.19 7.60
CA GLY A 238 -7.54 -21.13 8.26
C GLY A 238 -6.06 -20.77 8.09
N SER A 239 -5.66 -20.39 6.87
CA SER A 239 -4.28 -19.95 6.63
C SER A 239 -3.89 -18.70 7.42
N GLN A 240 -4.84 -17.81 7.73
CA GLN A 240 -4.58 -16.61 8.54
C GLN A 240 -4.48 -16.94 10.03
N ILE A 241 -5.30 -17.84 10.53
CA ILE A 241 -5.19 -18.35 11.91
C ILE A 241 -3.80 -18.92 12.12
N GLN A 242 -3.36 -19.81 11.23
CA GLN A 242 -2.03 -20.40 11.30
C GLN A 242 -0.90 -19.36 11.19
N LYS A 243 -1.07 -18.32 10.41
CA LYS A 243 -0.11 -17.21 10.36
C LYS A 243 0.01 -16.48 11.69
N VAL A 244 -1.12 -16.17 12.34
CA VAL A 244 -1.10 -15.46 13.62
C VAL A 244 -0.39 -16.31 14.67
N VAL A 245 -0.66 -17.61 14.73
CA VAL A 245 0.03 -18.54 15.63
C VAL A 245 1.54 -18.62 15.29
N ALA A 246 1.87 -19.02 14.07
CA ALA A 246 3.23 -19.40 13.71
C ALA A 246 4.15 -18.20 13.41
N ARG A 247 3.61 -17.10 12.85
CA ARG A 247 4.43 -15.95 12.44
C ARG A 247 4.46 -14.84 13.48
N PHE A 248 3.34 -14.61 14.18
CA PHE A 248 3.16 -13.47 15.07
C PHE A 248 3.10 -13.86 16.54
N GLY A 249 3.06 -15.17 16.86
CA GLY A 249 3.04 -15.65 18.24
C GLY A 249 1.77 -15.30 18.99
N GLY A 250 0.63 -15.17 18.27
CA GLY A 250 -0.65 -14.82 18.87
C GLY A 250 -1.18 -15.93 19.77
N GLN A 251 -1.68 -15.55 20.94
CA GLN A 251 -2.38 -16.42 21.89
C GLN A 251 -3.60 -15.69 22.43
N GLY A 252 -4.75 -16.35 22.50
CA GLY A 252 -5.97 -15.75 23.03
C GLY A 252 -6.48 -14.52 22.27
N VAL A 253 -6.15 -14.40 20.98
CA VAL A 253 -6.47 -13.21 20.18
C VAL A 253 -7.90 -13.25 19.64
N THR A 254 -8.45 -12.10 19.31
CA THR A 254 -9.76 -11.96 18.70
C THR A 254 -9.67 -11.73 17.20
N PHE A 255 -10.30 -12.59 16.41
CA PHE A 255 -10.48 -12.38 14.97
C PHE A 255 -11.80 -11.68 14.68
N VAL A 256 -11.73 -10.58 13.94
CA VAL A 256 -12.90 -9.88 13.43
C VAL A 256 -13.00 -10.13 11.93
N GLY A 257 -14.13 -10.67 11.49
CA GLY A 257 -14.38 -11.00 10.09
C GLY A 257 -15.83 -10.84 9.68
N ASP A 258 -16.07 -10.62 8.38
CA ASP A 258 -17.43 -10.48 7.85
C ASP A 258 -18.20 -11.81 7.95
N ARG A 259 -19.54 -11.70 7.96
CA ARG A 259 -20.51 -12.82 8.01
C ARG A 259 -20.29 -13.91 6.94
N GLY A 260 -19.64 -13.54 5.81
CA GLY A 260 -19.31 -14.46 4.73
C GLY A 260 -18.15 -15.39 5.04
N MET A 261 -17.28 -14.99 5.96
CA MET A 261 -15.96 -15.59 6.24
C MET A 261 -15.98 -16.50 7.46
N LEU A 262 -16.47 -16.00 8.62
CA LEU A 262 -16.49 -16.74 9.87
C LEU A 262 -17.80 -17.52 10.00
N LYS A 263 -17.78 -18.77 9.59
CA LYS A 263 -18.90 -19.73 9.71
C LYS A 263 -18.57 -20.78 10.76
N GLY A 264 -19.51 -21.69 11.01
CA GLY A 264 -19.35 -22.75 12.03
C GLY A 264 -18.00 -23.49 12.00
N PRO A 265 -17.50 -23.97 10.84
CA PRO A 265 -16.18 -24.61 10.75
C PRO A 265 -15.03 -23.70 11.18
N GLN A 266 -14.99 -22.44 10.69
CA GLN A 266 -13.95 -21.47 11.03
C GLN A 266 -13.98 -21.07 12.51
N ILE A 267 -15.18 -20.92 13.08
CA ILE A 267 -15.35 -20.67 14.53
C ILE A 267 -14.80 -21.82 15.35
N LYS A 268 -15.01 -23.09 14.92
CA LYS A 268 -14.43 -24.25 15.59
C LYS A 268 -12.90 -24.26 15.50
N GLU A 269 -12.35 -23.91 14.33
CA GLU A 269 -10.91 -23.82 14.11
C GLU A 269 -10.28 -22.73 15.01
N LEU A 270 -10.90 -21.56 15.12
CA LEU A 270 -10.49 -20.50 16.07
C LEU A 270 -10.50 -21.01 17.50
N GLY A 271 -11.56 -21.72 17.93
CA GLY A 271 -11.67 -22.29 19.27
C GLY A 271 -10.59 -23.35 19.58
N GLN A 272 -10.10 -24.10 18.58
CA GLN A 272 -8.98 -25.05 18.76
C GLN A 272 -7.68 -24.34 19.11
N GLU A 273 -7.45 -23.15 18.58
CA GLU A 273 -6.29 -22.29 18.88
C GLU A 273 -6.54 -21.35 20.06
N HIS A 274 -7.64 -21.53 20.79
CA HIS A 274 -8.07 -20.63 21.88
C HIS A 274 -8.27 -19.17 21.47
N PHE A 275 -8.65 -18.94 20.21
CA PHE A 275 -8.94 -17.63 19.68
C PHE A 275 -10.41 -17.29 19.76
N HIS A 276 -10.70 -16.03 19.98
CA HIS A 276 -12.02 -15.47 20.01
C HIS A 276 -12.45 -14.91 18.67
N TYR A 277 -13.73 -14.64 18.50
CA TYR A 277 -14.23 -14.09 17.25
C TYR A 277 -15.28 -13.00 17.47
N ILE A 278 -15.35 -12.08 16.51
CA ILE A 278 -16.43 -11.13 16.32
C ILE A 278 -16.86 -11.22 14.84
N THR A 279 -18.14 -11.54 14.59
CA THR A 279 -18.67 -11.62 13.22
C THR A 279 -20.15 -11.26 13.20
N ALA A 280 -20.69 -10.87 12.03
CA ALA A 280 -22.13 -10.72 11.87
C ALA A 280 -22.77 -12.03 11.39
N ILE A 281 -24.05 -12.19 11.68
CA ILE A 281 -24.85 -13.29 11.14
C ILE A 281 -25.70 -12.83 9.94
N SER A 282 -26.06 -13.77 9.08
CA SER A 282 -26.86 -13.51 7.89
C SER A 282 -28.35 -13.28 8.23
N LYS A 283 -29.08 -12.56 7.37
CA LYS A 283 -30.53 -12.31 7.54
C LYS A 283 -31.33 -13.61 7.77
N PRO A 284 -31.14 -14.72 7.02
CA PRO A 284 -31.82 -15.98 7.30
C PRO A 284 -31.51 -16.56 8.69
N GLN A 285 -30.28 -16.35 9.20
CA GLN A 285 -29.94 -16.77 10.57
C GLN A 285 -30.64 -15.90 11.63
N ILE A 286 -30.77 -14.59 11.38
CA ILE A 286 -31.56 -13.68 12.25
C ILE A 286 -33.01 -14.16 12.30
N GLU A 287 -33.64 -14.42 11.14
CA GLU A 287 -35.01 -14.93 11.03
C GLU A 287 -35.20 -16.27 11.76
N ALA A 288 -34.22 -17.17 11.66
CA ALA A 288 -34.25 -18.45 12.37
C ALA A 288 -34.18 -18.27 13.90
N LEU A 289 -33.36 -17.33 14.38
CA LEU A 289 -33.23 -17.03 15.81
C LEU A 289 -34.51 -16.35 16.38
N LEU A 290 -35.11 -15.43 15.61
CA LEU A 290 -36.42 -14.83 15.96
C LEU A 290 -37.49 -15.90 16.06
N LYS A 291 -37.61 -16.81 15.09
CA LYS A 291 -38.56 -17.93 15.09
C LYS A 291 -38.37 -18.89 16.28
N LYS A 292 -37.13 -19.06 16.74
CA LYS A 292 -36.81 -19.88 17.92
C LYS A 292 -36.99 -19.14 19.23
N GLY A 293 -37.39 -17.86 19.22
CA GLY A 293 -37.58 -17.06 20.42
C GLY A 293 -36.30 -16.73 21.17
N VAL A 294 -35.12 -16.81 20.52
CA VAL A 294 -33.83 -16.47 21.15
C VAL A 294 -33.80 -14.99 21.55
N PHE A 295 -34.40 -14.14 20.74
CA PHE A 295 -34.62 -12.73 21.05
C PHE A 295 -35.87 -12.21 20.30
N PRO A 296 -36.58 -11.24 20.87
CA PRO A 296 -37.73 -10.61 20.23
C PRO A 296 -37.29 -9.51 19.25
N LEU A 297 -38.17 -9.13 18.30
CA LEU A 297 -37.89 -8.14 17.26
C LEU A 297 -37.72 -6.73 17.84
N GLU A 298 -38.42 -6.41 18.91
CA GLU A 298 -38.41 -5.10 19.56
C GLU A 298 -37.04 -4.70 20.08
N LEU A 299 -36.14 -5.64 20.35
CA LEU A 299 -34.77 -5.35 20.77
C LEU A 299 -33.96 -4.60 19.70
N PHE A 300 -34.37 -4.66 18.42
CA PHE A 300 -33.72 -3.86 17.38
C PHE A 300 -34.08 -2.38 17.43
N ASP A 301 -35.12 -2.01 18.17
CA ASP A 301 -35.56 -0.61 18.30
C ASP A 301 -34.78 0.13 19.39
N THR A 302 -34.00 -0.59 20.19
CA THR A 302 -33.04 -0.01 21.14
C THR A 302 -31.77 0.40 20.43
N THR A 303 -31.00 1.34 21.00
CA THR A 303 -29.75 1.84 20.40
C THR A 303 -28.75 0.71 20.18
N LEU A 304 -28.61 -0.18 21.18
CA LEU A 304 -27.78 -1.37 21.14
C LEU A 304 -28.30 -2.36 22.20
N ALA A 305 -28.72 -3.53 21.78
CA ALA A 305 -29.21 -4.58 22.69
C ALA A 305 -28.27 -5.78 22.69
N GLU A 306 -28.23 -6.50 23.78
CA GLU A 306 -27.44 -7.72 23.92
C GLU A 306 -28.30 -8.86 24.47
N VAL A 307 -28.07 -10.04 23.90
CA VAL A 307 -28.67 -11.29 24.38
C VAL A 307 -27.58 -12.36 24.49
N ALA A 308 -27.42 -12.93 25.68
CA ALA A 308 -26.58 -14.11 25.89
C ALA A 308 -27.33 -15.37 25.44
N SER A 309 -26.67 -16.22 24.68
CA SER A 309 -27.23 -17.49 24.22
C SER A 309 -26.69 -18.65 25.04
N PHE A 310 -27.60 -19.40 25.67
CA PHE A 310 -27.32 -20.69 26.30
C PHE A 310 -27.98 -21.79 25.45
N PRO A 311 -27.33 -22.93 25.14
CA PRO A 311 -26.03 -23.41 25.66
C PRO A 311 -24.80 -23.01 24.87
N ASP A 312 -24.93 -22.28 23.76
CA ASP A 312 -23.85 -22.03 22.80
C ASP A 312 -22.73 -21.06 23.30
N LYS A 313 -22.80 -20.62 24.57
CA LYS A 313 -21.86 -19.65 25.19
C LYS A 313 -21.53 -18.44 24.31
N GLY A 314 -22.42 -18.07 23.39
CA GLY A 314 -22.26 -16.95 22.47
C GLY A 314 -23.09 -15.74 22.91
N ARG A 315 -22.63 -14.54 22.60
CA ARG A 315 -23.37 -13.28 22.78
C ARG A 315 -23.83 -12.77 21.43
N TYR A 316 -25.08 -12.28 21.39
CA TYR A 316 -25.65 -11.62 20.22
C TYR A 316 -25.87 -10.16 20.54
N ILE A 317 -25.26 -9.28 19.73
CA ILE A 317 -25.43 -7.83 19.83
C ILE A 317 -26.28 -7.38 18.66
N LEU A 318 -27.44 -6.81 18.96
CA LEU A 318 -28.47 -6.44 18.03
C LEU A 318 -28.47 -4.93 17.82
N ARG A 319 -28.63 -4.51 16.57
CA ARG A 319 -28.80 -3.10 16.23
C ARG A 319 -29.59 -2.94 14.94
N ARG A 320 -30.39 -1.86 14.88
CA ARG A 320 -30.94 -1.33 13.63
C ARG A 320 -30.17 -0.08 13.21
N ASN A 321 -29.72 -0.04 11.95
CA ASN A 321 -29.18 1.15 11.34
C ASN A 321 -30.30 1.88 10.57
N PRO A 322 -30.80 3.04 11.05
CA PRO A 322 -31.91 3.75 10.43
C PRO A 322 -31.60 4.19 8.99
N GLN A 323 -30.38 4.64 8.73
CA GLN A 323 -29.97 5.07 7.40
C GLN A 323 -29.98 3.90 6.41
N ARG A 324 -29.47 2.73 6.83
CA ARG A 324 -29.53 1.50 6.00
C ARG A 324 -30.95 1.03 5.77
N ALA A 325 -31.85 1.20 6.73
CA ALA A 325 -33.26 0.91 6.54
C ALA A 325 -33.87 1.78 5.44
N LEU A 326 -33.58 3.10 5.49
CA LEU A 326 -34.03 4.06 4.45
C LEU A 326 -33.44 3.73 3.08
N GLU A 327 -32.15 3.38 2.98
CA GLU A 327 -31.50 2.99 1.72
C GLU A 327 -32.04 1.69 1.12
N THR A 328 -32.54 0.77 1.95
CA THR A 328 -33.02 -0.53 1.48
C THR A 328 -34.31 -0.41 0.67
N GLN A 329 -35.20 0.51 1.00
CA GLN A 329 -36.47 0.69 0.33
C GLN A 329 -36.33 1.12 -1.15
N PRO A 330 -35.56 2.18 -1.53
CA PRO A 330 -35.34 2.53 -2.92
C PRO A 330 -34.67 1.41 -3.73
N VAL A 331 -33.71 0.69 -3.13
CA VAL A 331 -33.05 -0.44 -3.77
C VAL A 331 -34.05 -1.57 -4.08
N ARG A 332 -34.97 -1.85 -3.13
CA ARG A 332 -36.04 -2.84 -3.33
C ARG A 332 -36.97 -2.43 -4.47
N GLN A 333 -37.40 -1.16 -4.50
CA GLN A 333 -38.23 -0.60 -5.56
C GLN A 333 -37.54 -0.69 -6.94
N SER A 334 -36.26 -0.33 -7.02
CA SER A 334 -35.47 -0.42 -8.25
C SER A 334 -35.37 -1.86 -8.78
N LYS A 335 -35.17 -2.84 -7.88
CA LYS A 335 -35.14 -4.26 -8.22
C LYS A 335 -36.51 -4.74 -8.76
N GLN A 336 -37.60 -4.33 -8.10
CA GLN A 336 -38.96 -4.64 -8.54
C GLN A 336 -39.25 -4.04 -9.90
N ALA A 337 -38.89 -2.78 -10.14
CA ALA A 337 -39.02 -2.10 -11.42
C ALA A 337 -38.23 -2.83 -12.53
N SER A 338 -37.00 -3.27 -12.22
CA SER A 338 -36.18 -4.07 -13.16
C SER A 338 -36.86 -5.40 -13.53
N LEU A 339 -37.50 -6.09 -12.57
CA LEU A 339 -38.23 -7.32 -12.84
C LEU A 339 -39.50 -7.06 -13.63
N ALA A 340 -40.25 -5.98 -13.35
CA ALA A 340 -41.43 -5.56 -14.07
C ALA A 340 -41.10 -5.21 -15.54
N LYS A 341 -39.97 -4.53 -15.78
CA LYS A 341 -39.49 -4.27 -17.16
C LYS A 341 -39.23 -5.57 -17.92
N LEU A 342 -38.52 -6.51 -17.31
CA LEU A 342 -38.29 -7.83 -17.94
C LEU A 342 -39.59 -8.59 -18.17
N LEU A 343 -40.58 -8.49 -17.29
CA LEU A 343 -41.91 -9.07 -17.45
C LEU A 343 -42.60 -8.50 -18.69
N ALA A 344 -42.60 -7.17 -18.85
CA ALA A 344 -43.19 -6.50 -20.02
C ALA A 344 -42.51 -6.93 -21.33
N GLU A 345 -41.19 -7.03 -21.36
CA GLU A 345 -40.41 -7.53 -22.48
C GLU A 345 -40.81 -8.98 -22.86
N LYS A 346 -40.97 -9.86 -21.83
CA LYS A 346 -41.39 -11.26 -22.07
C LYS A 346 -42.82 -11.35 -22.55
N ASN A 347 -43.74 -10.55 -22.05
CA ASN A 347 -45.13 -10.50 -22.52
C ASN A 347 -45.18 -10.02 -23.98
N SER A 348 -44.47 -8.94 -24.32
CA SER A 348 -44.36 -8.47 -25.71
C SER A 348 -43.77 -9.54 -26.64
N TYR A 349 -42.76 -10.27 -26.20
CA TYR A 349 -42.17 -11.37 -26.95
C TYR A 349 -43.17 -12.52 -27.17
N LEU A 350 -43.93 -12.94 -26.13
CA LEU A 350 -44.92 -13.99 -26.21
C LEU A 350 -46.09 -13.61 -27.13
N ALA A 351 -46.48 -12.34 -27.16
CA ALA A 351 -47.50 -11.84 -28.07
C ALA A 351 -47.06 -11.90 -29.54
N LYS A 352 -45.82 -11.50 -29.83
CA LYS A 352 -45.25 -11.46 -31.19
C LYS A 352 -44.87 -12.83 -31.74
N LYS A 353 -44.64 -13.85 -30.89
CA LYS A 353 -44.11 -15.17 -31.27
C LYS A 353 -45.02 -16.30 -30.78
N PRO A 354 -46.07 -16.72 -31.58
CA PRO A 354 -47.04 -17.75 -31.17
C PRO A 354 -46.40 -19.08 -30.75
N LYS A 355 -45.29 -19.47 -31.36
CA LYS A 355 -44.54 -20.70 -31.04
C LYS A 355 -43.68 -20.62 -29.77
N ALA A 356 -43.53 -19.44 -29.15
CA ALA A 356 -42.74 -19.27 -27.95
C ALA A 356 -43.40 -19.95 -26.73
N ARG A 357 -42.56 -20.66 -25.94
CA ARG A 357 -43.04 -21.43 -24.78
C ARG A 357 -43.15 -20.53 -23.54
N VAL A 358 -44.38 -20.35 -23.04
CA VAL A 358 -44.67 -19.57 -21.80
C VAL A 358 -43.89 -20.08 -20.61
N LYS A 359 -43.77 -21.41 -20.42
CA LYS A 359 -43.01 -22.05 -19.34
C LYS A 359 -41.55 -21.62 -19.33
N THR A 360 -40.92 -21.42 -20.50
CA THR A 360 -39.53 -20.96 -20.60
C THR A 360 -39.39 -19.49 -20.19
N ALA A 361 -40.33 -18.63 -20.59
CA ALA A 361 -40.33 -17.23 -20.20
C ALA A 361 -40.56 -17.07 -18.69
N LEU A 362 -41.50 -17.81 -18.11
CA LEU A 362 -41.76 -17.81 -16.67
C LEU A 362 -40.53 -18.28 -15.87
N ARG A 363 -39.85 -19.35 -16.34
CA ARG A 363 -38.60 -19.82 -15.71
C ARG A 363 -37.53 -18.75 -15.69
N LYS A 364 -37.35 -17.98 -16.77
CA LYS A 364 -36.38 -16.87 -16.82
C LYS A 364 -36.73 -15.75 -15.84
N LEU A 365 -38.03 -15.41 -15.72
CA LEU A 365 -38.48 -14.42 -14.74
C LEU A 365 -38.28 -14.89 -13.31
N ARG A 366 -38.59 -16.15 -12.98
CA ARG A 366 -38.35 -16.73 -11.67
C ARG A 366 -36.84 -16.74 -11.32
N ALA A 367 -35.98 -17.13 -12.28
CA ALA A 367 -34.53 -17.08 -12.09
C ALA A 367 -34.04 -15.64 -11.83
N ARG A 368 -34.63 -14.64 -12.51
CA ARG A 368 -34.32 -13.24 -12.28
C ARG A 368 -34.81 -12.74 -10.91
N ALA A 369 -36.02 -13.13 -10.50
CA ALA A 369 -36.56 -12.82 -9.19
C ALA A 369 -35.69 -13.40 -8.06
N LEU A 370 -35.25 -14.65 -8.19
CA LEU A 370 -34.29 -15.29 -7.27
C LEU A 370 -32.95 -14.53 -7.21
N GLN A 371 -32.39 -14.19 -8.39
CA GLN A 371 -31.15 -13.41 -8.46
C GLN A 371 -31.27 -12.04 -7.76
N LEU A 372 -32.45 -11.39 -7.88
CA LEU A 372 -32.75 -10.11 -7.24
C LEU A 372 -33.20 -10.25 -5.79
N LYS A 373 -33.37 -11.49 -5.28
CA LYS A 373 -33.88 -11.81 -3.93
C LYS A 373 -35.29 -11.25 -3.68
N LEU A 374 -36.17 -11.43 -4.64
CA LEU A 374 -37.56 -10.95 -4.60
C LEU A 374 -38.58 -12.08 -4.43
N GLU A 375 -38.16 -13.36 -4.52
CA GLU A 375 -39.01 -14.54 -4.46
C GLU A 375 -39.82 -14.69 -3.17
N GLY A 376 -39.38 -14.07 -2.06
CA GLY A 376 -40.04 -14.16 -0.76
C GLY A 376 -41.37 -13.39 -0.69
N TRP A 377 -41.60 -12.44 -1.61
CA TRP A 377 -42.79 -11.57 -1.61
C TRP A 377 -43.32 -11.20 -3.03
N ILE A 378 -42.68 -11.72 -4.08
CA ILE A 378 -43.20 -11.58 -5.47
C ILE A 378 -43.67 -12.92 -5.98
N ASN A 379 -44.94 -12.97 -6.37
CA ASN A 379 -45.55 -14.10 -6.99
C ASN A 379 -45.63 -13.91 -8.51
N LEU A 380 -45.08 -14.88 -9.28
CA LEU A 380 -45.11 -14.90 -10.74
C LEU A 380 -46.00 -16.01 -11.25
N LYS A 381 -47.08 -15.67 -11.95
CA LYS A 381 -48.05 -16.61 -12.51
C LYS A 381 -48.19 -16.41 -14.03
N ALA A 382 -48.66 -17.45 -14.70
CA ALA A 382 -48.99 -17.40 -16.11
C ALA A 382 -50.50 -17.57 -16.25
N ASN A 383 -51.16 -16.60 -16.88
CA ASN A 383 -52.59 -16.66 -17.25
C ASN A 383 -52.66 -16.80 -18.78
N GLY A 384 -52.79 -18.05 -19.22
CA GLY A 384 -52.68 -18.35 -20.65
C GLY A 384 -51.30 -17.98 -21.20
N ARG A 385 -51.25 -17.07 -22.16
CA ARG A 385 -50.00 -16.57 -22.74
C ARG A 385 -49.49 -15.27 -22.10
N HIS A 386 -50.16 -14.75 -21.11
CA HIS A 386 -49.77 -13.55 -20.39
C HIS A 386 -49.15 -13.91 -19.04
N LEU A 387 -48.00 -13.31 -18.72
CA LEU A 387 -47.32 -13.44 -17.43
C LEU A 387 -47.75 -12.29 -16.54
N ALA A 388 -48.06 -12.58 -15.27
CA ALA A 388 -48.48 -11.61 -14.27
C ALA A 388 -47.52 -11.64 -13.08
N LEU A 389 -47.29 -10.47 -12.49
CA LEU A 389 -46.56 -10.27 -11.25
C LEU A 389 -47.54 -9.76 -10.20
N ALA A 390 -47.60 -10.40 -9.07
CA ALA A 390 -48.34 -9.95 -7.91
C ALA A 390 -47.38 -9.78 -6.71
N VAL A 391 -47.55 -8.71 -5.96
CA VAL A 391 -46.85 -8.46 -4.72
C VAL A 391 -47.68 -9.07 -3.60
N ASP A 392 -47.03 -9.82 -2.73
CA ASP A 392 -47.57 -10.25 -1.46
C ASP A 392 -47.22 -9.20 -0.39
N GLU A 393 -48.15 -8.31 -0.14
CA GLU A 393 -47.94 -7.15 0.77
C GLU A 393 -47.66 -7.59 2.22
N SER A 394 -48.26 -8.73 2.65
CA SER A 394 -48.00 -9.29 3.98
C SER A 394 -46.56 -9.79 4.08
N ALA A 395 -46.09 -10.58 3.13
CA ALA A 395 -44.72 -11.06 3.11
C ALA A 395 -43.72 -9.93 2.92
N LEU A 396 -44.06 -8.87 2.17
CA LEU A 396 -43.25 -7.68 2.01
C LEU A 396 -43.11 -6.92 3.33
N ALA A 397 -44.22 -6.71 4.05
CA ALA A 397 -44.22 -6.05 5.35
C ALA A 397 -43.36 -6.80 6.38
N GLU A 398 -43.43 -8.14 6.41
CA GLU A 398 -42.56 -8.95 7.27
C GLU A 398 -41.08 -8.81 6.87
N ALA A 399 -40.75 -8.80 5.59
CA ALA A 399 -39.39 -8.59 5.12
C ALA A 399 -38.84 -7.18 5.46
N GLN A 400 -39.72 -6.17 5.52
CA GLN A 400 -39.36 -4.79 5.87
C GLN A 400 -39.05 -4.61 7.35
N LYS A 401 -39.62 -5.40 8.24
CA LYS A 401 -39.33 -5.35 9.70
C LYS A 401 -37.85 -5.52 10.01
N LEU A 402 -37.11 -6.24 9.15
CA LEU A 402 -35.67 -6.47 9.30
C LEU A 402 -34.80 -5.52 8.45
N ASP A 403 -35.37 -4.43 7.92
CA ASP A 403 -34.57 -3.46 7.20
C ASP A 403 -33.67 -2.69 8.16
N GLY A 404 -32.38 -2.60 7.79
CA GLY A 404 -31.35 -2.00 8.63
C GLY A 404 -30.91 -2.84 9.83
N CYS A 405 -31.60 -3.95 10.15
CA CYS A 405 -31.24 -4.83 11.25
C CYS A 405 -30.01 -5.66 10.93
N TYR A 406 -29.09 -5.73 11.89
CA TYR A 406 -27.96 -6.64 11.87
C TYR A 406 -27.66 -7.15 13.28
N VAL A 407 -27.05 -8.32 13.35
CA VAL A 407 -26.69 -8.98 14.61
C VAL A 407 -25.23 -9.40 14.52
N ILE A 408 -24.46 -8.99 15.51
CA ILE A 408 -23.08 -9.41 15.71
C ILE A 408 -23.10 -10.58 16.68
N LYS A 409 -22.29 -11.61 16.38
CA LYS A 409 -22.07 -12.76 17.25
C LYS A 409 -20.63 -12.80 17.71
N THR A 410 -20.41 -13.06 19.00
CA THR A 410 -19.09 -13.22 19.61
C THR A 410 -19.12 -14.26 20.72
N ASP A 411 -17.98 -14.82 21.07
CA ASP A 411 -17.76 -15.66 22.25
C ASP A 411 -17.02 -14.93 23.38
N LEU A 412 -16.63 -13.66 23.17
CA LEU A 412 -16.02 -12.82 24.20
C LEU A 412 -16.98 -12.63 25.36
N LEU A 413 -16.51 -12.81 26.60
CA LEU A 413 -17.30 -12.56 27.79
C LEU A 413 -17.55 -11.04 28.00
N GLY A 414 -18.65 -10.70 28.68
CA GLY A 414 -19.02 -9.31 28.98
C GLY A 414 -17.96 -8.53 29.74
N ASP A 415 -17.26 -9.21 30.64
CA ASP A 415 -16.18 -8.63 31.44
C ASP A 415 -14.92 -8.32 30.61
N TRP A 416 -14.72 -9.00 29.50
CA TRP A 416 -13.57 -8.77 28.59
C TRP A 416 -13.86 -7.70 27.55
N ALA A 417 -15.10 -7.66 27.06
CA ALA A 417 -15.51 -6.69 26.07
C ALA A 417 -16.98 -6.32 26.24
N THR A 418 -17.24 -5.04 26.51
CA THR A 418 -18.61 -4.54 26.60
C THR A 418 -19.32 -4.64 25.25
N THR A 419 -20.65 -4.60 25.27
CA THR A 419 -21.50 -4.58 24.06
C THR A 419 -21.07 -3.52 23.05
N GLN A 420 -20.75 -2.32 23.53
CA GLN A 420 -20.29 -1.21 22.71
C GLN A 420 -18.92 -1.52 22.07
N VAL A 421 -17.98 -2.06 22.83
CA VAL A 421 -16.64 -2.43 22.33
C VAL A 421 -16.76 -3.47 21.23
N VAL A 422 -17.53 -4.54 21.42
CA VAL A 422 -17.71 -5.58 20.36
C VAL A 422 -18.32 -4.98 19.10
N HIS A 423 -19.33 -4.12 19.25
CA HIS A 423 -19.96 -3.44 18.13
C HIS A 423 -18.97 -2.54 17.37
N ASP A 424 -18.15 -1.75 18.07
CA ASP A 424 -17.19 -0.84 17.46
C ASP A 424 -16.07 -1.63 16.77
N ARG A 425 -15.59 -2.71 17.38
CA ARG A 425 -14.59 -3.62 16.77
C ARG A 425 -15.10 -4.28 15.48
N TYR A 426 -16.40 -4.63 15.43
CA TYR A 426 -16.98 -5.10 14.17
C TYR A 426 -16.99 -4.01 13.09
N LYS A 427 -17.25 -2.76 13.45
CA LYS A 427 -17.19 -1.63 12.52
C LYS A 427 -15.78 -1.33 12.00
N ASP A 428 -14.74 -1.66 12.77
CA ASP A 428 -13.35 -1.47 12.37
C ASP A 428 -12.99 -2.28 11.11
N LEU A 429 -13.80 -3.26 10.69
CA LEU A 429 -13.65 -3.90 9.37
C LEU A 429 -13.71 -2.89 8.21
N ALA A 430 -14.36 -1.75 8.39
CA ALA A 430 -14.35 -0.66 7.41
C ALA A 430 -12.92 -0.16 7.10
N LEU A 431 -11.98 -0.30 8.04
CA LEU A 431 -10.57 0.04 7.83
C LEU A 431 -9.92 -0.89 6.81
N VAL A 432 -10.24 -2.18 6.85
CA VAL A 432 -9.73 -3.16 5.87
C VAL A 432 -10.35 -2.93 4.49
N GLU A 433 -11.66 -2.61 4.45
CA GLU A 433 -12.33 -2.22 3.20
C GLU A 433 -11.72 -0.96 2.58
N GLN A 434 -11.37 0.04 3.41
CA GLN A 434 -10.68 1.25 2.97
C GLN A 434 -9.28 0.94 2.43
N ASN A 435 -8.52 0.05 3.08
CA ASN A 435 -7.22 -0.42 2.61
C ASN A 435 -7.34 -1.07 1.21
N PHE A 436 -8.35 -1.90 1.01
CA PHE A 436 -8.60 -2.49 -0.30
C PHE A 436 -9.01 -1.44 -1.34
N ARG A 437 -9.81 -0.45 -0.95
CA ARG A 437 -10.20 0.64 -1.86
C ARG A 437 -8.96 1.40 -2.33
N THR A 438 -8.10 1.85 -1.43
CA THR A 438 -6.85 2.56 -1.76
C THR A 438 -5.92 1.69 -2.61
N SER A 439 -5.76 0.41 -2.26
CA SER A 439 -4.88 -0.51 -3.00
C SER A 439 -5.35 -0.80 -4.43
N LYS A 440 -6.65 -0.78 -4.68
CA LYS A 440 -7.25 -1.14 -5.98
C LYS A 440 -7.43 0.04 -6.93
N THR A 441 -7.58 1.25 -6.41
CA THR A 441 -7.86 2.45 -7.21
C THR A 441 -6.58 3.04 -7.81
N VAL A 442 -6.69 4.19 -8.43
CA VAL A 442 -5.60 4.94 -9.06
C VAL A 442 -4.39 5.13 -8.14
N ALA A 443 -4.63 5.24 -6.82
CA ALA A 443 -3.56 5.47 -5.83
C ALA A 443 -2.46 4.39 -5.84
N LEU A 444 -2.80 3.10 -6.07
CA LEU A 444 -1.80 2.01 -6.07
C LEU A 444 -2.01 0.98 -7.19
N GLU A 445 -3.06 1.07 -7.98
CA GLU A 445 -3.34 0.25 -9.16
C GLU A 445 -3.05 -1.26 -9.01
N MET A 446 -3.54 -1.89 -7.96
CA MET A 446 -3.41 -3.34 -7.82
C MET A 446 -4.12 -4.10 -8.95
N ARG A 447 -5.13 -3.49 -9.55
CA ARG A 447 -5.91 -4.01 -10.69
C ARG A 447 -5.84 -3.09 -11.91
N PRO A 448 -5.83 -3.63 -13.12
CA PRO A 448 -5.86 -5.06 -13.44
C PRO A 448 -4.52 -5.76 -13.16
N VAL A 449 -4.57 -7.07 -12.90
CA VAL A 449 -3.37 -7.89 -12.72
C VAL A 449 -2.83 -8.29 -14.09
N HIS A 450 -1.55 -8.05 -14.34
CA HIS A 450 -0.88 -8.36 -15.63
C HIS A 450 0.20 -9.43 -15.51
N VAL A 451 0.65 -9.75 -14.29
CA VAL A 451 1.69 -10.77 -14.06
C VAL A 451 1.15 -12.18 -14.27
N ARG A 452 2.01 -13.11 -14.71
CA ARG A 452 1.60 -14.45 -15.13
C ARG A 452 1.94 -15.54 -14.13
N LEU A 453 3.15 -15.51 -13.56
CA LEU A 453 3.62 -16.53 -12.62
C LEU A 453 3.03 -16.31 -11.23
N GLU A 454 2.81 -17.38 -10.48
CA GLU A 454 2.32 -17.33 -9.11
C GLU A 454 3.21 -16.49 -8.22
N ALA A 455 4.52 -16.79 -8.17
CA ALA A 455 5.48 -16.04 -7.36
C ALA A 455 5.49 -14.54 -7.71
N SER A 456 5.47 -14.20 -9.01
CA SER A 456 5.38 -12.79 -9.45
C SER A 456 4.07 -12.13 -9.05
N THR A 457 2.95 -12.88 -9.02
CA THR A 457 1.64 -12.38 -8.59
C THR A 457 1.65 -12.08 -7.10
N ARG A 458 2.17 -12.99 -6.28
CA ARG A 458 2.33 -12.82 -4.83
C ARG A 458 3.25 -11.63 -4.52
N GLY A 459 4.40 -11.55 -5.17
CA GLY A 459 5.33 -10.42 -5.01
C GLY A 459 4.74 -9.08 -5.44
N HIS A 460 3.97 -9.04 -6.54
CA HIS A 460 3.28 -7.82 -6.97
C HIS A 460 2.27 -7.34 -5.92
N VAL A 461 1.45 -8.22 -5.37
CA VAL A 461 0.46 -7.89 -4.34
C VAL A 461 1.16 -7.46 -3.04
N LEU A 462 2.28 -8.09 -2.70
CA LEU A 462 3.11 -7.68 -1.55
C LEU A 462 3.68 -6.27 -1.74
N VAL A 463 4.21 -5.92 -2.93
CA VAL A 463 4.67 -4.56 -3.24
C VAL A 463 3.56 -3.54 -3.01
N VAL A 464 2.33 -3.84 -3.45
CA VAL A 464 1.17 -2.95 -3.25
C VAL A 464 0.86 -2.76 -1.77
N MET A 465 0.86 -3.83 -0.97
CA MET A 465 0.65 -3.74 0.48
C MET A 465 1.74 -2.88 1.16
N LEU A 466 3.00 -3.09 0.79
CA LEU A 466 4.12 -2.33 1.36
C LEU A 466 4.06 -0.84 0.98
N ALA A 467 3.70 -0.54 -0.27
CA ALA A 467 3.45 0.83 -0.72
C ALA A 467 2.26 1.47 0.01
N HIS A 468 1.19 0.69 0.22
CA HIS A 468 0.02 1.15 0.97
C HIS A 468 0.37 1.55 2.41
N ARG A 469 1.26 0.83 3.08
CA ARG A 469 1.75 1.22 4.42
C ARG A 469 2.44 2.60 4.42
N LEU A 470 3.22 2.92 3.38
CA LEU A 470 3.82 4.25 3.23
C LEU A 470 2.77 5.33 2.97
N ILE A 471 1.77 5.03 2.13
CA ILE A 471 0.64 5.94 1.88
C ILE A 471 -0.16 6.21 3.16
N GLN A 472 -0.47 5.19 3.95
CA GLN A 472 -1.15 5.36 5.25
C GLN A 472 -0.34 6.25 6.21
N GLU A 473 0.98 6.07 6.24
CA GLU A 473 1.84 6.91 7.09
C GLU A 473 1.84 8.38 6.62
N LEU A 474 1.88 8.62 5.31
CA LEU A 474 1.74 9.97 4.76
C LEU A 474 0.36 10.56 5.04
N GLN A 475 -0.72 9.78 4.87
CA GLN A 475 -2.08 10.21 5.22
C GLN A 475 -2.17 10.68 6.67
N ARG A 476 -1.51 9.96 7.58
CA ARG A 476 -1.46 10.33 8.99
C ARG A 476 -0.63 11.59 9.23
N CYS A 477 0.52 11.73 8.57
CA CYS A 477 1.38 12.91 8.70
C CYS A 477 0.74 14.17 8.13
N TRP A 478 -0.04 14.05 7.07
CA TRP A 478 -0.67 15.16 6.34
C TRP A 478 -2.18 15.27 6.60
N ALA A 479 -2.68 14.68 7.69
CA ALA A 479 -4.13 14.62 7.97
C ALA A 479 -4.80 16.00 8.09
N GLU A 480 -4.06 17.02 8.51
CA GLU A 480 -4.55 18.39 8.68
C GLU A 480 -4.36 19.26 7.43
N GLU A 481 -3.68 18.75 6.39
CA GLU A 481 -3.44 19.47 5.15
C GLU A 481 -4.61 19.30 4.18
N ASN A 482 -4.98 20.37 3.52
CA ASN A 482 -6.04 20.34 2.49
C ASN A 482 -5.49 19.84 1.14
N LEU A 483 -4.95 18.59 1.14
CA LEU A 483 -4.45 17.95 -0.07
C LEU A 483 -4.53 16.42 0.05
N THR A 484 -4.57 15.75 -1.07
CA THR A 484 -4.46 14.30 -1.13
C THR A 484 -2.99 13.86 -1.02
N VAL A 485 -2.74 12.60 -0.62
CA VAL A 485 -1.37 12.06 -0.59
C VAL A 485 -0.73 12.07 -1.98
N GLU A 486 -1.51 11.83 -3.03
CA GLU A 486 -1.04 11.89 -4.42
C GLU A 486 -0.55 13.28 -4.79
N GLU A 487 -1.32 14.33 -4.47
CA GLU A 487 -0.91 15.72 -4.68
C GLU A 487 0.35 16.07 -3.88
N GLY A 488 0.45 15.62 -2.62
CA GLY A 488 1.63 15.82 -1.79
C GLY A 488 2.88 15.16 -2.39
N ILE A 489 2.78 13.91 -2.85
CA ILE A 489 3.88 13.21 -3.53
C ILE A 489 4.28 13.92 -4.82
N ASN A 490 3.31 14.41 -5.60
CA ASN A 490 3.58 15.17 -6.83
C ASN A 490 4.31 16.47 -6.52
N GLN A 491 3.93 17.18 -5.44
CA GLN A 491 4.67 18.38 -5.00
C GLN A 491 6.10 18.04 -4.57
N LEU A 492 6.31 16.96 -3.81
CA LEU A 492 7.65 16.48 -3.48
C LEU A 492 8.46 16.09 -4.72
N SER A 493 7.82 15.53 -5.75
CA SER A 493 8.48 15.15 -7.01
C SER A 493 8.94 16.36 -7.83
N SER A 494 8.41 17.57 -7.56
CA SER A 494 8.89 18.80 -8.19
C SER A 494 10.30 19.20 -7.73
N LEU A 495 10.78 18.64 -6.61
CA LEU A 495 12.09 18.93 -6.05
C LEU A 495 13.16 18.12 -6.79
N CYS A 496 13.90 18.80 -7.67
CA CYS A 496 14.96 18.24 -8.49
C CYS A 496 16.34 18.70 -8.00
N VAL A 497 17.36 17.87 -8.13
CA VAL A 497 18.75 18.32 -7.94
C VAL A 497 19.13 19.36 -9.00
N THR A 498 20.07 20.24 -8.69
CA THR A 498 20.70 21.12 -9.66
C THR A 498 22.09 20.59 -9.97
N GLU A 499 22.32 20.19 -11.21
CA GLU A 499 23.62 19.71 -11.67
C GLU A 499 24.52 20.88 -12.05
N VAL A 500 25.73 20.86 -11.53
CA VAL A 500 26.79 21.82 -11.86
C VAL A 500 27.69 21.18 -12.92
N LEU A 501 27.66 21.71 -14.13
CA LEU A 501 28.46 21.23 -15.24
C LEU A 501 29.68 22.13 -15.44
N VAL A 502 30.83 21.51 -15.57
CA VAL A 502 32.09 22.15 -16.01
C VAL A 502 32.59 21.41 -17.26
N ASN A 503 32.78 22.12 -18.32
CA ASN A 503 33.15 21.54 -19.63
C ASN A 503 32.23 20.41 -20.10
N GLY A 504 30.91 20.58 -19.88
CA GLY A 504 29.89 19.60 -20.28
C GLY A 504 29.79 18.35 -19.39
N THR A 505 30.62 18.24 -18.35
CA THR A 505 30.62 17.11 -17.41
C THR A 505 30.03 17.54 -16.08
N VAL A 506 29.13 16.72 -15.49
CA VAL A 506 28.60 16.95 -14.15
C VAL A 506 29.71 16.80 -13.12
N LYS A 507 30.00 17.87 -12.39
CA LYS A 507 31.02 17.93 -11.33
C LYS A 507 30.42 17.86 -9.93
N ASP A 508 29.23 18.36 -9.76
CA ASP A 508 28.53 18.37 -8.49
C ASP A 508 27.00 18.39 -8.65
N GLN A 509 26.29 18.03 -7.60
CA GLN A 509 24.83 18.11 -7.49
C GLN A 509 24.46 18.89 -6.25
N LEU A 510 23.78 20.01 -6.46
CA LEU A 510 23.26 20.85 -5.41
C LEU A 510 21.82 20.42 -5.07
N VAL A 511 21.51 20.39 -3.79
CA VAL A 511 20.16 20.18 -3.29
C VAL A 511 19.53 21.54 -3.08
N PRO A 512 18.54 21.92 -3.90
CA PRO A 512 17.88 23.22 -3.77
C PRO A 512 16.95 23.23 -2.55
N GLU A 513 16.68 24.43 -2.04
CA GLU A 513 15.60 24.61 -1.07
C GLU A 513 14.24 24.41 -1.74
N GLY A 514 13.37 23.68 -1.05
CA GLY A 514 11.98 23.50 -1.48
C GLY A 514 11.16 24.80 -1.30
N ARG A 515 10.09 24.93 -2.08
CA ARG A 515 9.07 25.95 -1.84
C ARG A 515 8.42 25.72 -0.46
N GLU A 516 7.82 26.76 0.13
CA GLU A 516 7.26 26.70 1.49
C GLU A 516 6.32 25.51 1.71
N GLN A 517 5.44 25.22 0.76
CA GLN A 517 4.54 24.07 0.86
C GLN A 517 5.30 22.73 0.87
N VAL A 518 6.37 22.59 0.07
CA VAL A 518 7.21 21.40 0.05
C VAL A 518 7.97 21.25 1.38
N LYS A 519 8.51 22.35 1.92
CA LYS A 519 9.15 22.38 3.24
C LYS A 519 8.18 21.90 4.32
N ARG A 520 6.96 22.45 4.33
CA ARG A 520 5.91 22.05 5.28
C ARG A 520 5.57 20.56 5.20
N LEU A 521 5.39 20.01 3.99
CA LEU A 521 5.11 18.58 3.81
C LEU A 521 6.25 17.69 4.32
N LEU A 522 7.51 18.12 4.10
CA LEU A 522 8.69 17.41 4.61
C LEU A 522 8.76 17.47 6.14
N GLU A 523 8.49 18.61 6.74
CA GLU A 523 8.46 18.80 8.19
C GLU A 523 7.39 17.94 8.86
N LEU A 524 6.15 17.98 8.35
CA LEU A 524 5.06 17.14 8.85
C LEU A 524 5.36 15.65 8.73
N ALA A 525 6.01 15.24 7.64
CA ALA A 525 6.48 13.89 7.44
C ALA A 525 7.78 13.59 8.23
N LYS A 526 8.33 14.54 9.00
CA LYS A 526 9.59 14.44 9.75
C LYS A 526 10.75 13.98 8.88
N VAL A 527 10.83 14.51 7.67
CA VAL A 527 11.88 14.23 6.69
C VAL A 527 12.96 15.30 6.76
N GLN A 528 14.20 14.88 6.94
CA GLN A 528 15.36 15.77 6.94
C GLN A 528 15.98 15.81 5.54
N MET A 529 16.14 17.01 4.98
CA MET A 529 16.75 17.17 3.68
C MET A 529 18.25 16.91 3.75
N PRO A 530 18.86 16.24 2.75
CA PRO A 530 20.30 16.02 2.70
C PRO A 530 20.99 17.33 2.32
N LYS A 531 22.16 17.58 2.90
CA LYS A 531 23.02 18.69 2.46
C LYS A 531 23.55 18.46 1.04
N LYS A 532 23.74 17.21 0.64
CA LYS A 532 24.28 16.78 -0.64
C LYS A 532 23.82 15.37 -0.97
N LEU A 533 23.48 15.10 -2.24
CA LEU A 533 23.26 13.75 -2.74
C LEU A 533 24.55 13.17 -3.28
N ARG A 534 24.79 11.89 -3.02
CA ARG A 534 25.91 11.17 -3.60
C ARG A 534 25.59 10.80 -5.04
N TYR A 535 26.21 11.47 -5.97
CA TYR A 535 26.08 11.17 -7.39
C TYR A 535 26.72 9.81 -7.73
N THR A 536 25.95 8.89 -8.27
CA THR A 536 26.44 7.56 -8.68
C THR A 536 26.83 7.53 -10.16
N GLY A 537 26.35 8.47 -10.97
CA GLY A 537 26.50 8.45 -12.43
C GLY A 537 25.73 7.31 -13.11
N SER A 538 24.86 6.62 -12.36
CA SER A 538 24.14 5.44 -12.84
C SER A 538 23.05 5.84 -13.83
N ILE A 539 23.11 5.32 -15.05
CA ILE A 539 22.06 5.49 -16.04
C ILE A 539 21.14 4.27 -16.01
N VAL A 540 19.86 4.50 -15.71
CA VAL A 540 18.81 3.47 -15.74
C VAL A 540 18.07 3.57 -17.06
N ALA A 541 18.00 2.48 -17.80
CA ALA A 541 17.31 2.42 -19.08
C ALA A 541 16.60 1.08 -19.28
N THR A 542 15.51 1.08 -20.01
CA THR A 542 14.83 -0.14 -20.42
C THR A 542 15.64 -0.88 -21.49
N ARG A 543 15.68 -2.22 -21.39
CA ARG A 543 16.39 -3.05 -22.37
C ARG A 543 15.71 -3.05 -23.75
N LYS A 544 14.38 -2.99 -23.77
CA LYS A 544 13.61 -2.97 -25.01
C LYS A 544 13.43 -1.55 -25.52
N GLN A 545 14.08 -1.24 -26.65
CA GLN A 545 13.58 -0.15 -27.50
C GLN A 545 12.18 -0.57 -27.99
N LEU A 546 11.18 0.28 -27.74
CA LEU A 546 9.87 0.08 -28.36
C LEU A 546 10.07 0.09 -29.88
N LYS A 547 9.85 -1.05 -30.53
CA LYS A 547 9.75 -1.09 -31.99
C LYS A 547 8.62 -0.15 -32.38
N ASN A 548 8.94 0.98 -32.97
CA ASN A 548 7.98 1.84 -33.64
C ASN A 548 7.38 1.04 -34.79
N SER A 549 6.12 0.69 -34.67
CA SER A 549 5.26 -0.04 -35.60
C SER A 549 5.12 -1.55 -35.37
N ARG A 550 3.91 -1.96 -35.05
CA ARG A 550 3.42 -3.30 -35.40
C ARG A 550 3.51 -3.41 -36.92
N PRO A 551 4.10 -4.48 -37.47
CA PRO A 551 3.98 -4.72 -38.92
C PRO A 551 2.47 -4.77 -39.23
N LYS A 552 2.03 -3.96 -40.20
CA LYS A 552 0.68 -4.05 -40.75
C LYS A 552 0.45 -5.51 -41.15
N ARG A 553 -0.50 -6.20 -40.55
CA ARG A 553 -0.95 -7.49 -41.05
C ARG A 553 -1.45 -7.22 -42.46
N CYS A 554 -0.72 -7.71 -43.48
CA CYS A 554 -1.30 -7.87 -44.80
C CYS A 554 -2.53 -8.76 -44.67
N LYS A 555 -3.65 -8.25 -45.14
CA LYS A 555 -4.93 -9.00 -45.27
C LYS A 555 -4.79 -10.11 -46.27
#